data_df29f24deab3b1297e19400387ab9200
#
_entry.id   df29f24deab3b1297e19400387ab9200
#
_cell.length_a   1.000
_cell.length_b   1.000
_cell.length_c   1.000
_cell.angle_alpha   90.00
_cell.angle_beta   90.00
_cell.angle_gamma   90.00
#
_symmetry.space_group_name_H-M   'P 1'
#
loop_
_entity.id
_entity.type
_entity.pdbx_description
1 polymer ?
#
loop_
_entity_poly.entity_id
_entity_poly.type
_entity_poly.pdbx_seq_one_letter_code
_entity_poly.pdbx_strand_id
1 'polypeptide(L)'
;VDSLIYILSYTKEDFSVVQKENFADIKIGISNANEREKKAVEDVYQLLRGAKVDCVAAEDIEAEIWRKYIFNCAYNVLTAYYMEMTDTLQTSPEKCKEFKTLLEEACAVALAKQISIRDGYVESEYKRFMSLDAGSTSSLKRDMEAGRKNELETFSGYLIKEARRLQ
;
A
#
# COMPACT_ATOMS: atom_id res chain seq x y z
N VAL A 1 -12.72 13.76 -2.28
CA VAL A 1 -12.27 12.68 -3.16
C VAL A 1 -11.07 12.05 -2.52
N ASP A 2 -11.16 10.76 -2.23
CA ASP A 2 -10.05 9.96 -1.72
C ASP A 2 -9.14 9.56 -2.87
N SER A 3 -7.87 9.33 -2.57
CA SER A 3 -6.91 8.92 -3.58
C SER A 3 -5.81 8.04 -3.00
N LEU A 4 -5.26 7.21 -3.86
CA LEU A 4 -4.01 6.50 -3.59
C LEU A 4 -3.10 6.57 -4.81
N ILE A 5 -1.80 6.47 -4.58
CA ILE A 5 -0.80 6.47 -5.66
C ILE A 5 0.19 5.32 -5.47
N TYR A 6 0.51 4.65 -6.56
CA TYR A 6 1.67 3.78 -6.68
C TYR A 6 2.76 4.51 -7.45
N ILE A 7 3.83 4.86 -6.76
CA ILE A 7 4.99 5.53 -7.34
C ILE A 7 6.24 5.14 -6.55
N LEU A 8 7.35 4.96 -7.23
CA LEU A 8 8.64 4.80 -6.60
C LEU A 8 9.48 6.05 -6.82
N SER A 9 9.55 6.90 -5.80
CA SER A 9 10.28 8.15 -5.85
C SER A 9 11.00 8.45 -4.54
N TYR A 10 12.03 9.30 -4.62
CA TYR A 10 12.74 9.82 -3.45
C TYR A 10 13.28 11.23 -3.72
N THR A 11 13.46 11.98 -2.66
CA THR A 11 14.03 13.32 -2.70
C THR A 11 15.54 13.24 -2.46
N LYS A 12 16.33 13.95 -3.26
CA LYS A 12 17.77 14.11 -3.06
C LYS A 12 18.06 15.27 -2.09
N GLU A 13 19.33 15.41 -1.71
CA GLU A 13 19.80 16.49 -0.81
C GLU A 13 19.56 17.89 -1.39
N ASP A 14 19.59 18.05 -2.71
CA ASP A 14 19.29 19.29 -3.43
C ASP A 14 17.77 19.57 -3.57
N PHE A 15 16.93 18.79 -2.87
CA PHE A 15 15.46 18.80 -2.95
C PHE A 15 14.87 18.41 -4.31
N SER A 16 15.67 17.96 -5.27
CA SER A 16 15.14 17.39 -6.50
C SER A 16 14.50 16.02 -6.20
N VAL A 17 13.45 15.67 -6.98
CA VAL A 17 12.76 14.39 -6.84
C VAL A 17 13.18 13.47 -7.98
N VAL A 18 13.56 12.26 -7.63
CA VAL A 18 13.84 11.20 -8.60
C VAL A 18 12.70 10.20 -8.57
N GLN A 19 12.07 9.98 -9.71
CA GLN A 19 11.18 8.86 -9.93
C GLN A 19 11.96 7.72 -10.58
N LYS A 20 11.96 6.52 -9.97
CA LYS A 20 12.77 5.38 -10.45
C LYS A 20 12.13 4.66 -11.63
N GLU A 21 10.82 4.70 -11.74
CA GLU A 21 10.06 4.00 -12.75
C GLU A 21 9.21 4.99 -13.54
N ASN A 22 8.89 4.67 -14.80
CA ASN A 22 8.15 5.56 -15.68
C ASN A 22 6.63 5.47 -15.48
N PHE A 23 6.16 5.06 -14.30
CA PHE A 23 4.76 5.01 -14.00
C PHE A 23 4.42 5.72 -12.69
N ALA A 24 3.25 6.31 -12.63
CA ALA A 24 2.55 6.72 -11.43
C ALA A 24 1.10 6.32 -11.62
N ASP A 25 0.65 5.31 -10.90
CA ASP A 25 -0.75 4.85 -10.95
C ASP A 25 -1.53 5.54 -9.84
N ILE A 26 -2.40 6.47 -10.23
CA ILE A 26 -3.26 7.21 -9.30
C ILE A 26 -4.68 6.67 -9.43
N LYS A 27 -5.25 6.27 -8.31
CA LYS A 27 -6.67 5.93 -8.22
C LYS A 27 -7.38 6.94 -7.35
N ILE A 28 -8.54 7.38 -7.79
CA ILE A 28 -9.38 8.36 -7.10
C ILE A 28 -10.80 7.83 -6.97
N GLY A 29 -11.51 8.26 -5.92
CA GLY A 29 -12.90 7.84 -5.72
C GLY A 29 -13.52 8.45 -4.47
N ILE A 30 -14.76 8.11 -4.22
CA ILE A 30 -15.47 8.37 -2.96
C ILE A 30 -16.28 7.11 -2.67
N SER A 31 -16.12 6.55 -1.46
CA SER A 31 -16.86 5.37 -1.04
C SER A 31 -18.35 5.72 -0.87
N ASN A 32 -19.25 4.88 -1.39
CA ASN A 32 -20.71 5.08 -1.32
C ASN A 32 -21.18 6.44 -1.86
N ALA A 33 -20.53 6.92 -2.93
CA ALA A 33 -20.76 8.23 -3.52
C ALA A 33 -22.19 8.43 -4.00
N ASN A 34 -22.84 9.54 -3.62
CA ASN A 34 -24.06 10.02 -4.23
C ASN A 34 -23.78 10.66 -5.60
N GLU A 35 -24.81 11.05 -6.35
CA GLU A 35 -24.67 11.58 -7.73
C GLU A 35 -23.82 12.87 -7.80
N ARG A 36 -23.89 13.74 -6.78
CA ARG A 36 -23.06 14.95 -6.70
C ARG A 36 -21.59 14.59 -6.48
N GLU A 37 -21.32 13.61 -5.65
CA GLU A 37 -19.97 13.13 -5.33
C GLU A 37 -19.36 12.37 -6.51
N LYS A 38 -20.14 11.56 -7.23
CA LYS A 38 -19.71 10.93 -8.48
C LYS A 38 -19.31 11.98 -9.51
N LYS A 39 -20.09 13.05 -9.62
CA LYS A 39 -19.73 14.17 -10.49
C LYS A 39 -18.42 14.83 -10.06
N ALA A 40 -18.21 15.03 -8.76
CA ALA A 40 -16.96 15.59 -8.26
C ALA A 40 -15.75 14.69 -8.55
N VAL A 41 -15.90 13.36 -8.47
CA VAL A 41 -14.84 12.41 -8.87
C VAL A 41 -14.55 12.56 -10.38
N GLU A 42 -15.58 12.64 -11.21
CA GLU A 42 -15.42 12.82 -12.66
C GLU A 42 -14.73 14.16 -12.98
N ASP A 43 -15.13 15.25 -12.33
CA ASP A 43 -14.51 16.56 -12.54
C ASP A 43 -13.00 16.53 -12.18
N VAL A 44 -12.61 15.86 -11.10
CA VAL A 44 -11.20 15.65 -10.70
C VAL A 44 -10.47 14.75 -11.71
N TYR A 45 -11.12 13.66 -12.14
CA TYR A 45 -10.58 12.78 -13.17
C TYR A 45 -10.24 13.55 -14.46
N GLN A 46 -11.18 14.35 -14.96
CA GLN A 46 -10.97 15.14 -16.17
C GLN A 46 -9.87 16.20 -16.01
N LEU A 47 -9.77 16.81 -14.82
CA LEU A 47 -8.70 17.76 -14.48
C LEU A 47 -7.32 17.10 -14.55
N LEU A 48 -7.15 15.94 -13.92
CA LEU A 48 -5.89 15.19 -13.92
C LEU A 48 -5.51 14.73 -15.33
N ARG A 49 -6.48 14.16 -16.06
CA ARG A 49 -6.26 13.75 -17.46
C ARG A 49 -5.89 14.93 -18.37
N GLY A 50 -6.54 16.07 -18.20
CA GLY A 50 -6.19 17.31 -18.92
C GLY A 50 -4.78 17.83 -18.62
N ALA A 51 -4.29 17.58 -17.40
CA ALA A 51 -2.92 17.84 -17.00
C ALA A 51 -1.91 16.74 -17.41
N LYS A 52 -2.35 15.74 -18.18
CA LYS A 52 -1.56 14.56 -18.61
C LYS A 52 -1.06 13.71 -17.44
N VAL A 53 -1.81 13.68 -16.36
CA VAL A 53 -1.58 12.80 -15.22
C VAL A 53 -2.44 11.56 -15.40
N ASP A 54 -1.81 10.39 -15.45
CA ASP A 54 -2.52 9.13 -15.55
C ASP A 54 -3.22 8.84 -14.23
N CYS A 55 -4.54 8.63 -14.31
CA CYS A 55 -5.36 8.27 -13.15
C CYS A 55 -6.55 7.41 -13.59
N VAL A 56 -7.13 6.72 -12.61
CA VAL A 56 -8.31 5.89 -12.78
C VAL A 56 -9.35 6.29 -11.73
N ALA A 57 -10.59 6.50 -12.15
CA ALA A 57 -11.72 6.58 -11.22
C ALA A 57 -12.09 5.16 -10.78
N ALA A 58 -11.85 4.86 -9.52
CA ALA A 58 -12.09 3.53 -8.96
C ALA A 58 -13.59 3.36 -8.64
N GLU A 59 -14.15 2.20 -8.98
CA GLU A 59 -15.52 1.84 -8.58
C GLU A 59 -15.65 1.68 -7.07
N ASP A 60 -14.62 1.11 -6.43
CA ASP A 60 -14.51 0.90 -5.00
C ASP A 60 -13.13 1.38 -4.52
N ILE A 61 -13.04 2.67 -4.21
CA ILE A 61 -11.80 3.30 -3.75
C ILE A 61 -11.37 2.75 -2.38
N GLU A 62 -12.32 2.38 -1.52
CA GLU A 62 -12.01 1.83 -0.21
C GLU A 62 -11.30 0.47 -0.33
N ALA A 63 -11.80 -0.41 -1.19
CA ALA A 63 -11.13 -1.67 -1.49
C ALA A 63 -9.72 -1.46 -2.08
N GLU A 64 -9.54 -0.48 -2.95
CA GLU A 64 -8.22 -0.15 -3.52
C GLU A 64 -7.24 0.36 -2.46
N ILE A 65 -7.70 1.22 -1.54
CA ILE A 65 -6.90 1.70 -0.40
C ILE A 65 -6.52 0.52 0.50
N TRP A 66 -7.48 -0.37 0.83
CA TRP A 66 -7.21 -1.54 1.65
C TRP A 66 -6.25 -2.53 1.00
N ARG A 67 -6.34 -2.75 -0.31
CA ARG A 67 -5.38 -3.61 -1.03
C ARG A 67 -3.96 -3.10 -0.88
N LYS A 68 -3.74 -1.81 -1.09
CA LYS A 68 -2.43 -1.20 -0.87
C LYS A 68 -1.99 -1.30 0.60
N TYR A 69 -2.92 -1.03 1.52
CA TYR A 69 -2.67 -1.06 2.95
C TYR A 69 -2.27 -2.45 3.45
N ILE A 70 -2.97 -3.51 3.03
CA ILE A 70 -2.65 -4.90 3.38
C ILE A 70 -1.22 -5.26 3.00
N PHE A 71 -0.82 -4.97 1.76
CA PHE A 71 0.56 -5.21 1.33
C PHE A 71 1.57 -4.43 2.17
N ASN A 72 1.29 -3.17 2.45
CA ASN A 72 2.17 -2.32 3.26
C ASN A 72 2.27 -2.81 4.72
N CYS A 73 1.19 -3.31 5.32
CA CYS A 73 1.21 -3.89 6.66
C CYS A 73 2.15 -5.10 6.74
N ALA A 74 2.24 -5.90 5.69
CA ALA A 74 3.18 -7.02 5.65
C ALA A 74 4.60 -6.56 5.26
N TYR A 75 4.76 -5.89 4.13
CA TYR A 75 6.07 -5.55 3.56
C TYR A 75 6.85 -4.52 4.38
N ASN A 76 6.20 -3.41 4.74
CA ASN A 76 6.87 -2.36 5.49
C ASN A 76 7.26 -2.85 6.89
N VAL A 77 6.36 -3.59 7.55
CA VAL A 77 6.61 -4.09 8.90
C VAL A 77 7.72 -5.13 8.89
N LEU A 78 7.69 -6.09 7.96
CA LEU A 78 8.70 -7.14 7.91
C LEU A 78 10.10 -6.59 7.61
N THR A 79 10.23 -5.72 6.60
CA THR A 79 11.51 -5.09 6.26
C THR A 79 12.06 -4.23 7.40
N ALA A 80 11.20 -3.53 8.13
CA ALA A 80 11.59 -2.70 9.26
C ALA A 80 11.93 -3.54 10.50
N TYR A 81 11.20 -4.63 10.77
CA TYR A 81 11.45 -5.50 11.92
C TYR A 81 12.80 -6.20 11.81
N TYR A 82 13.11 -6.75 10.64
CA TYR A 82 14.38 -7.45 10.41
C TYR A 82 15.52 -6.50 10.03
N MET A 83 15.24 -5.25 9.69
CA MET A 83 16.20 -4.28 9.15
C MET A 83 16.94 -4.82 7.91
N GLU A 84 16.24 -5.60 7.09
CA GLU A 84 16.79 -6.29 5.92
C GLU A 84 16.21 -5.78 4.61
N MET A 85 16.93 -6.07 3.53
CA MET A 85 16.47 -5.81 2.16
C MET A 85 15.56 -6.94 1.68
N THR A 86 14.83 -6.70 0.61
CA THR A 86 13.82 -7.61 0.07
C THR A 86 14.40 -8.97 -0.31
N ASP A 87 15.54 -9.01 -0.98
CA ASP A 87 16.20 -10.25 -1.42
C ASP A 87 16.61 -11.15 -0.25
N THR A 88 17.08 -10.56 0.85
CA THR A 88 17.40 -11.31 2.07
C THR A 88 16.14 -11.93 2.70
N LEU A 89 15.02 -11.20 2.68
CA LEU A 89 13.74 -11.72 3.16
C LEU A 89 13.21 -12.85 2.26
N GLN A 90 13.29 -12.67 0.93
CA GLN A 90 12.81 -13.64 -0.07
C GLN A 90 13.58 -14.96 -0.03
N THR A 91 14.84 -14.98 0.43
CA THR A 91 15.66 -16.19 0.50
C THR A 91 15.46 -17.00 1.78
N SER A 92 14.73 -16.46 2.78
CA SER A 92 14.40 -17.17 4.03
C SER A 92 12.99 -17.75 3.98
N PRO A 93 12.83 -19.09 4.01
CA PRO A 93 11.51 -19.73 4.03
C PRO A 93 10.64 -19.29 5.23
N GLU A 94 11.27 -19.08 6.39
CA GLU A 94 10.60 -18.65 7.62
C GLU A 94 10.03 -17.23 7.45
N LYS A 95 10.82 -16.29 6.91
CA LYS A 95 10.38 -14.92 6.67
C LYS A 95 9.35 -14.82 5.56
N CYS A 96 9.47 -15.65 4.53
CA CYS A 96 8.46 -15.79 3.49
C CYS A 96 7.11 -16.26 4.07
N LYS A 97 7.14 -17.24 4.97
CA LYS A 97 5.94 -17.72 5.66
C LYS A 97 5.34 -16.62 6.55
N GLU A 98 6.19 -15.90 7.29
CA GLU A 98 5.75 -14.78 8.14
C GLU A 98 5.12 -13.67 7.31
N PHE A 99 5.73 -13.29 6.17
CA PHE A 99 5.15 -12.33 5.24
C PHE A 99 3.73 -12.74 4.82
N LYS A 100 3.56 -14.02 4.45
CA LYS A 100 2.25 -14.54 4.06
C LYS A 100 1.25 -14.50 5.21
N THR A 101 1.67 -14.85 6.42
CA THR A 101 0.83 -14.76 7.62
C THR A 101 0.37 -13.32 7.89
N LEU A 102 1.27 -12.34 7.78
CA LEU A 102 0.92 -10.92 7.93
C LEU A 102 -0.08 -10.45 6.87
N LEU A 103 0.03 -10.92 5.62
CA LEU A 103 -1.00 -10.66 4.59
C LEU A 103 -2.35 -11.27 4.96
N GLU A 104 -2.37 -12.51 5.45
CA GLU A 104 -3.57 -13.23 5.86
C GLU A 104 -4.27 -12.52 7.02
N GLU A 105 -3.54 -12.09 8.05
CA GLU A 105 -4.06 -11.34 9.19
C GLU A 105 -4.65 -9.99 8.76
N ALA A 106 -3.95 -9.24 7.93
CA ALA A 106 -4.45 -7.96 7.43
C ALA A 106 -5.69 -8.14 6.53
N CYS A 107 -5.73 -9.19 5.70
CA CYS A 107 -6.92 -9.55 4.93
C CYS A 107 -8.10 -9.93 5.82
N ALA A 108 -7.88 -10.68 6.90
CA ALA A 108 -8.95 -11.06 7.83
C ALA A 108 -9.60 -9.83 8.47
N VAL A 109 -8.81 -8.82 8.85
CA VAL A 109 -9.34 -7.54 9.36
C VAL A 109 -10.14 -6.80 8.29
N ALA A 110 -9.63 -6.73 7.06
CA ALA A 110 -10.34 -6.10 5.95
C ALA A 110 -11.70 -6.77 5.68
N LEU A 111 -11.74 -8.09 5.61
CA LEU A 111 -12.97 -8.87 5.41
C LEU A 111 -13.96 -8.68 6.56
N ALA A 112 -13.50 -8.67 7.81
CA ALA A 112 -14.34 -8.40 8.97
C ALA A 112 -14.93 -6.97 8.96
N LYS A 113 -14.28 -6.03 8.29
CA LYS A 113 -14.77 -4.68 7.99
C LYS A 113 -15.66 -4.61 6.74
N GLN A 114 -15.96 -5.76 6.12
CA GLN A 114 -16.76 -5.86 4.88
C GLN A 114 -16.11 -5.20 3.66
N ILE A 115 -14.79 -5.06 3.68
CA ILE A 115 -14.04 -4.58 2.52
C ILE A 115 -13.98 -5.68 1.46
N SER A 116 -14.22 -5.32 0.22
CA SER A 116 -14.19 -6.23 -0.92
C SER A 116 -12.76 -6.65 -1.27
N ILE A 117 -12.33 -7.80 -0.79
CA ILE A 117 -11.05 -8.42 -1.14
C ILE A 117 -11.33 -9.65 -2.00
N ARG A 118 -10.75 -9.69 -3.20
CA ARG A 118 -10.94 -10.79 -4.16
C ARG A 118 -10.32 -12.09 -3.66
N ASP A 119 -10.87 -13.20 -4.09
CA ASP A 119 -10.29 -14.52 -3.84
C ASP A 119 -8.87 -14.60 -4.42
N GLY A 120 -7.99 -15.32 -3.73
CA GLY A 120 -6.59 -15.47 -4.14
C GLY A 120 -5.72 -14.20 -3.99
N TYR A 121 -6.24 -13.16 -3.32
CA TYR A 121 -5.50 -11.92 -3.14
C TYR A 121 -4.17 -12.13 -2.41
N VAL A 122 -4.15 -12.88 -1.31
CA VAL A 122 -2.93 -13.20 -0.55
C VAL A 122 -1.88 -13.85 -1.44
N GLU A 123 -2.26 -14.83 -2.25
CA GLU A 123 -1.35 -15.51 -3.18
C GLU A 123 -0.81 -14.55 -4.26
N SER A 124 -1.64 -13.64 -4.75
CA SER A 124 -1.20 -12.65 -5.72
C SER A 124 -0.18 -11.66 -5.13
N GLU A 125 -0.40 -11.21 -3.89
CA GLU A 125 0.52 -10.30 -3.23
C GLU A 125 1.81 -10.99 -2.75
N TYR A 126 1.71 -12.27 -2.39
CA TYR A 126 2.90 -13.09 -2.13
C TYR A 126 3.77 -13.24 -3.39
N LYS A 127 3.16 -13.53 -4.54
CA LYS A 127 3.88 -13.58 -5.84
C LYS A 127 4.51 -12.23 -6.17
N ARG A 128 3.78 -11.14 -5.93
CA ARG A 128 4.30 -9.77 -6.12
C ARG A 128 5.51 -9.53 -5.22
N PHE A 129 5.45 -9.89 -3.94
CA PHE A 129 6.59 -9.80 -3.03
C PHE A 129 7.80 -10.56 -3.58
N MET A 130 7.61 -11.80 -4.05
CA MET A 130 8.69 -12.62 -4.62
C MET A 130 9.26 -12.07 -5.94
N SER A 131 8.55 -11.16 -6.62
CA SER A 131 9.00 -10.52 -7.87
C SER A 131 9.63 -9.15 -7.67
N LEU A 132 9.70 -8.64 -6.44
CA LEU A 132 10.35 -7.35 -6.16
C LEU A 132 11.86 -7.45 -6.40
N ASP A 133 12.42 -6.36 -6.88
CA ASP A 133 13.86 -6.26 -7.18
C ASP A 133 14.73 -6.49 -5.94
N ALA A 134 15.84 -7.17 -6.15
CA ALA A 134 16.91 -7.31 -5.16
C ALA A 134 17.40 -5.93 -4.68
N GLY A 135 17.67 -5.82 -3.39
CA GLY A 135 18.11 -4.55 -2.78
C GLY A 135 17.01 -3.49 -2.65
N SER A 136 15.76 -3.79 -3.02
CA SER A 136 14.65 -2.92 -2.68
C SER A 136 14.32 -2.98 -1.19
N THR A 137 13.69 -1.92 -0.67
CA THR A 137 13.31 -1.81 0.74
C THR A 137 12.13 -0.85 0.91
N SER A 138 11.47 -0.91 2.07
CA SER A 138 10.34 -0.04 2.39
C SER A 138 10.76 1.36 2.85
N SER A 139 9.83 2.30 2.76
CA SER A 139 9.98 3.64 3.36
C SER A 139 10.10 3.55 4.87
N LEU A 140 9.30 2.69 5.51
CA LEU A 140 9.31 2.50 6.97
C LEU A 140 10.69 2.11 7.48
N LYS A 141 11.34 1.12 6.84
CA LYS A 141 12.71 0.72 7.21
C LYS A 141 13.68 1.91 7.10
N ARG A 142 13.66 2.63 5.96
CA ARG A 142 14.53 3.80 5.76
C ARG A 142 14.31 4.90 6.80
N ASP A 143 13.08 5.13 7.20
CA ASP A 143 12.75 6.15 8.21
C ASP A 143 13.23 5.71 9.60
N MET A 144 13.09 4.44 9.94
CA MET A 144 13.60 3.88 11.20
C MET A 144 15.12 3.90 11.27
N GLU A 145 15.83 3.51 10.20
CA GLU A 145 17.29 3.59 10.11
C GLU A 145 17.81 5.02 10.27
N ALA A 146 17.08 5.98 9.73
CA ALA A 146 17.43 7.40 9.84
C ALA A 146 16.95 8.07 11.14
N GLY A 147 16.31 7.33 12.05
CA GLY A 147 15.74 7.89 13.28
C GLY A 147 14.64 8.93 13.05
N ARG A 148 13.96 8.86 11.90
CA ARG A 148 12.89 9.79 11.55
C ARG A 148 11.54 9.33 12.10
N LYS A 149 10.59 10.27 12.20
CA LYS A 149 9.19 9.95 12.42
C LYS A 149 8.71 8.99 11.32
N ASN A 150 8.02 7.92 11.71
CA ASN A 150 7.61 6.86 10.79
C ASN A 150 6.16 6.44 11.01
N GLU A 151 5.68 5.55 10.14
CA GLU A 151 4.27 5.14 10.06
C GLU A 151 4.00 3.77 10.70
N LEU A 152 4.85 3.28 11.63
CA LEU A 152 4.67 1.98 12.27
C LEU A 152 3.30 1.85 12.94
N GLU A 153 2.85 2.91 13.64
CA GLU A 153 1.52 2.94 14.27
C GLU A 153 0.38 2.87 13.23
N THR A 154 0.59 3.38 12.03
CA THR A 154 -0.38 3.27 10.94
C THR A 154 -0.45 1.83 10.44
N PHE A 155 0.68 1.18 10.20
CA PHE A 155 0.71 -0.18 9.62
C PHE A 155 0.42 -1.28 10.64
N SER A 156 0.95 -1.20 11.85
CA SER A 156 0.74 -2.22 12.89
C SER A 156 -0.28 -1.79 13.94
N GLY A 157 -0.11 -0.60 14.50
CA GLY A 157 -0.94 -0.13 15.61
C GLY A 157 -2.42 -0.03 15.25
N TYR A 158 -2.74 0.56 14.10
CA TYR A 158 -4.12 0.65 13.62
C TYR A 158 -4.72 -0.73 13.34
N LEU A 159 -3.98 -1.62 12.66
CA LEU A 159 -4.46 -2.97 12.34
C LEU A 159 -4.80 -3.76 13.62
N ILE A 160 -3.94 -3.72 14.63
CA ILE A 160 -4.15 -4.36 15.92
C ILE A 160 -5.38 -3.79 16.63
N LYS A 161 -5.56 -2.46 16.63
CA LYS A 161 -6.74 -1.81 17.23
C LYS A 161 -8.03 -2.24 16.56
N GLU A 162 -8.05 -2.27 15.22
CA GLU A 162 -9.22 -2.72 14.46
C GLU A 162 -9.51 -4.21 14.68
N ALA A 163 -8.49 -5.07 14.68
CA ALA A 163 -8.66 -6.49 14.97
C ALA A 163 -9.32 -6.72 16.35
N ARG A 164 -8.87 -6.00 17.38
CA ARG A 164 -9.45 -6.10 18.73
C ARG A 164 -10.89 -5.56 18.80
N ARG A 165 -11.21 -4.55 18.00
CA ARG A 165 -12.57 -3.97 17.97
C ARG A 165 -13.58 -4.88 17.27
N LEU A 166 -13.11 -5.74 16.38
CA LEU A 166 -13.94 -6.64 15.56
C LEU A 166 -14.12 -8.05 16.18
N GLN A 167 -13.45 -8.35 17.28
CA GLN A 167 -13.65 -9.55 18.10
C GLN A 167 -14.85 -9.40 19.04
#